data_864c113a4443fbbbc55b57e2c006d8f5
#
_entry.id   864c113a4443fbbbc55b57e2c006d8f5
#
_cell.length_a   1.000
_cell.length_b   1.000
_cell.length_c   1.000
_cell.angle_alpha   90.00
_cell.angle_beta   90.00
_cell.angle_gamma   90.00
#
_symmetry.space_group_name_H-M   'P 1'
#
loop_
_entity.id
_entity.type
_entity.pdbx_description
1 polymer ?
#
loop_
_entity_poly.entity_id
_entity_poly.type
_entity_poly.pdbx_seq_one_letter_code
_entity_poly.pdbx_strand_id
1 'polypeptide(L)'
;MATPIYVLGGYQTDFARNWNKENKHIVALMREAVGGGLEATGLEPKEVEVGHVGNFAAELYAMQGHLGAFLVDTDPSFSGLPTSRHEAACASGSIAILAASAEIEAGRYDLAMVVGVEQMKTVDPAKGGDFLGTAAWYEREAKGIEFPFPKLFGRLGDEYDKRFGLKEEHLAHISAVNYSNAKRNPSAQTRNWYMTEEHARSTDKFNSVIGGRIKISDCSQVTDGAASLFLASEKAAAAYAKKRGVKLESIPRLLGWGHHTAPIEFDAKVAESKDNPYVLPHTRQAILDAFKRAGVADVWGVQAIETHDCFTTSEYMAIDHFGLTKPGESWKAVEDGTIEMGGKMPINPSGGLIGCGHPVGATGTRQVLDAYKQVTGQCGDYQVEGAKRIATLNIGGSGTTSVAFVVGC
;
A
#
# COMPACT_ATOMS: atom_id res chain seq x y z
N MET A 1 -1.73 28.41 4.95
CA MET A 1 -1.37 27.04 5.40
C MET A 1 -2.35 26.10 4.73
N ALA A 2 -1.94 24.90 4.30
CA ALA A 2 -2.88 23.92 3.75
C ALA A 2 -3.90 23.50 4.83
N THR A 3 -5.12 23.22 4.43
CA THR A 3 -6.18 22.72 5.33
C THR A 3 -5.76 21.36 5.89
N PRO A 4 -5.73 21.16 7.21
CA PRO A 4 -5.35 19.87 7.78
C PRO A 4 -6.38 18.78 7.46
N ILE A 5 -5.90 17.61 7.08
CA ILE A 5 -6.73 16.42 6.84
C ILE A 5 -6.52 15.45 8.00
N TYR A 6 -7.56 15.18 8.75
CA TYR A 6 -7.56 14.26 9.88
C TYR A 6 -7.95 12.85 9.43
N VAL A 7 -7.31 11.85 10.04
CA VAL A 7 -7.58 10.42 9.80
C VAL A 7 -8.30 9.89 11.03
N LEU A 8 -9.58 9.55 10.87
CA LEU A 8 -10.42 9.12 12.00
C LEU A 8 -10.30 7.61 12.29
N GLY A 9 -9.68 6.85 11.38
CA GLY A 9 -9.56 5.41 11.46
C GLY A 9 -10.27 4.70 10.31
N GLY A 10 -10.47 3.40 10.47
CA GLY A 10 -11.09 2.54 9.47
C GLY A 10 -10.98 1.07 9.83
N TYR A 11 -11.13 0.20 8.83
CA TYR A 11 -11.13 -1.25 9.00
C TYR A 11 -10.49 -1.93 7.79
N GLN A 12 -9.85 -3.07 8.02
CA GLN A 12 -9.32 -3.97 6.99
C GLN A 12 -9.97 -5.34 7.14
N THR A 13 -10.43 -5.92 6.03
CA THR A 13 -10.91 -7.32 6.00
C THR A 13 -9.74 -8.29 6.24
N ASP A 14 -10.04 -9.52 6.67
CA ASP A 14 -9.03 -10.56 6.80
C ASP A 14 -8.52 -11.01 5.40
N PHE A 15 -7.26 -10.70 5.09
CA PHE A 15 -6.65 -10.98 3.79
C PHE A 15 -6.31 -12.46 3.58
N ALA A 16 -6.36 -13.30 4.62
CA ALA A 16 -6.19 -14.75 4.46
C ALA A 16 -7.42 -15.42 3.81
N ARG A 17 -8.56 -14.76 3.81
CA ARG A 17 -9.80 -15.29 3.24
C ARG A 17 -9.72 -15.43 1.72
N ASN A 18 -10.49 -16.37 1.21
CA ASN A 18 -10.76 -16.50 -0.22
C ASN A 18 -12.27 -16.30 -0.44
N TRP A 19 -12.63 -15.07 -0.81
CA TRP A 19 -14.02 -14.66 -0.96
C TRP A 19 -14.75 -15.38 -2.08
N ASN A 20 -14.02 -15.78 -3.13
CA ASN A 20 -14.58 -16.59 -4.22
C ASN A 20 -14.99 -17.99 -3.72
N LYS A 21 -14.15 -18.63 -2.90
CA LYS A 21 -14.50 -19.93 -2.26
C LYS A 21 -15.65 -19.79 -1.27
N GLU A 22 -15.85 -18.62 -0.68
CA GLU A 22 -16.99 -18.31 0.18
C GLU A 22 -18.26 -17.96 -0.61
N ASN A 23 -18.20 -18.02 -1.93
CA ASN A 23 -19.29 -17.62 -2.85
C ASN A 23 -19.76 -16.17 -2.61
N LYS A 24 -18.81 -15.27 -2.40
CA LYS A 24 -19.04 -13.84 -2.18
C LYS A 24 -18.42 -13.00 -3.28
N HIS A 25 -19.14 -12.00 -3.70
CA HIS A 25 -18.72 -11.03 -4.72
C HIS A 25 -18.04 -9.79 -4.09
N ILE A 26 -17.31 -9.00 -4.88
CA ILE A 26 -16.57 -7.81 -4.48
C ILE A 26 -17.38 -6.82 -3.62
N VAL A 27 -18.68 -6.71 -3.85
CA VAL A 27 -19.60 -5.87 -3.05
C VAL A 27 -19.67 -6.34 -1.58
N ALA A 28 -19.51 -7.63 -1.31
CA ALA A 28 -19.49 -8.16 0.05
C ALA A 28 -18.21 -7.72 0.79
N LEU A 29 -17.07 -7.63 0.08
CA LEU A 29 -15.84 -7.08 0.64
C LEU A 29 -16.02 -5.61 1.00
N MET A 30 -16.62 -4.82 0.09
CA MET A 30 -16.91 -3.41 0.35
C MET A 30 -17.82 -3.23 1.55
N ARG A 31 -18.90 -4.03 1.65
CA ARG A 31 -19.84 -3.97 2.78
C ARG A 31 -19.17 -4.30 4.10
N GLU A 32 -18.31 -5.33 4.15
CA GLU A 32 -17.57 -5.67 5.37
C GLU A 32 -16.60 -4.55 5.76
N ALA A 33 -15.85 -3.98 4.80
CA ALA A 33 -14.90 -2.91 5.08
C ALA A 33 -15.60 -1.62 5.56
N VAL A 34 -16.74 -1.27 4.95
CA VAL A 34 -17.52 -0.09 5.36
C VAL A 34 -18.15 -0.30 6.74
N GLY A 35 -18.84 -1.43 6.95
CA GLY A 35 -19.46 -1.73 8.23
C GLY A 35 -18.46 -1.80 9.38
N GLY A 36 -17.34 -2.53 9.17
CA GLY A 36 -16.26 -2.58 10.16
C GLY A 36 -15.62 -1.23 10.44
N GLY A 37 -15.47 -0.39 9.40
CA GLY A 37 -14.93 0.95 9.55
C GLY A 37 -15.86 1.90 10.33
N LEU A 38 -17.15 1.86 10.07
CA LEU A 38 -18.16 2.62 10.84
C LEU A 38 -18.16 2.17 12.31
N GLU A 39 -18.14 0.86 12.56
CA GLU A 39 -18.06 0.30 13.91
C GLU A 39 -16.78 0.73 14.63
N ALA A 40 -15.62 0.58 14.01
CA ALA A 40 -14.32 0.93 14.59
C ALA A 40 -14.21 2.42 14.94
N THR A 41 -14.76 3.29 14.10
CA THR A 41 -14.73 4.74 14.32
C THR A 41 -15.89 5.23 15.17
N GLY A 42 -17.01 4.51 15.24
CA GLY A 42 -18.26 4.96 15.88
C GLY A 42 -18.94 6.12 15.11
N LEU A 43 -18.63 6.22 13.81
CA LEU A 43 -19.34 7.14 12.91
C LEU A 43 -20.70 6.56 12.51
N GLU A 44 -21.68 7.43 12.40
CA GLU A 44 -22.97 7.07 11.82
C GLU A 44 -22.90 7.23 10.29
N PRO A 45 -23.53 6.33 9.49
CA PRO A 45 -23.50 6.43 8.04
C PRO A 45 -23.91 7.81 7.52
N LYS A 46 -24.90 8.46 8.12
CA LYS A 46 -25.39 9.79 7.75
C LYS A 46 -24.40 10.93 7.97
N GLU A 47 -23.30 10.71 8.72
CA GLU A 47 -22.24 11.70 8.91
C GLU A 47 -21.30 11.76 7.70
N VAL A 48 -21.27 10.70 6.86
CA VAL A 48 -20.43 10.62 5.66
C VAL A 48 -21.05 11.43 4.53
N GLU A 49 -20.29 12.34 3.93
CA GLU A 49 -20.77 13.29 2.92
C GLU A 49 -20.35 12.92 1.50
N VAL A 50 -19.27 12.11 1.34
CA VAL A 50 -18.76 11.66 0.04
C VAL A 50 -18.04 10.32 0.19
N GLY A 51 -18.07 9.49 -0.87
CA GLY A 51 -17.40 8.21 -0.90
C GLY A 51 -16.45 8.06 -2.11
N HIS A 52 -15.26 7.53 -1.87
CA HIS A 52 -14.25 7.27 -2.89
C HIS A 52 -13.83 5.80 -2.87
N VAL A 53 -13.82 5.16 -4.04
CA VAL A 53 -13.36 3.77 -4.20
C VAL A 53 -12.02 3.75 -4.92
N GLY A 54 -11.00 3.14 -4.32
CA GLY A 54 -9.76 2.76 -4.98
C GLY A 54 -9.86 1.31 -5.48
N ASN A 55 -9.78 1.09 -6.79
CA ASN A 55 -9.83 -0.24 -7.38
C ASN A 55 -9.13 -0.23 -8.74
N PHE A 56 -8.40 -1.31 -9.03
CA PHE A 56 -7.65 -1.43 -10.28
C PHE A 56 -8.48 -2.10 -11.39
N ALA A 57 -8.81 -3.37 -11.23
CA ALA A 57 -9.23 -4.19 -12.36
C ALA A 57 -10.47 -5.06 -12.07
N ALA A 58 -11.48 -4.52 -11.37
CA ALA A 58 -12.71 -5.25 -11.09
C ALA A 58 -13.46 -5.66 -12.36
N GLU A 59 -13.33 -4.93 -13.46
CA GLU A 59 -13.90 -5.29 -14.76
C GLU A 59 -13.34 -6.63 -15.27
N LEU A 60 -12.08 -6.92 -15.01
CA LEU A 60 -11.42 -8.14 -15.44
C LEU A 60 -11.62 -9.29 -14.43
N TYR A 61 -11.39 -9.04 -13.15
CA TYR A 61 -11.46 -10.07 -12.12
C TYR A 61 -12.89 -10.40 -11.69
N ALA A 62 -13.76 -9.40 -11.55
CA ALA A 62 -15.11 -9.56 -11.02
C ALA A 62 -16.21 -9.26 -12.05
N MET A 63 -15.85 -8.97 -13.31
CA MET A 63 -16.80 -8.55 -14.36
C MET A 63 -17.69 -7.39 -13.91
N GLN A 64 -17.13 -6.44 -13.10
CA GLN A 64 -17.90 -5.38 -12.48
C GLN A 64 -17.21 -4.02 -12.62
N GLY A 65 -17.84 -3.15 -13.37
CA GLY A 65 -17.55 -1.71 -13.38
C GLY A 65 -18.38 -0.94 -12.35
N HIS A 66 -18.29 0.40 -12.38
CA HIS A 66 -19.12 1.35 -11.61
C HIS A 66 -19.07 1.11 -10.08
N LEU A 67 -17.89 0.72 -9.55
CA LEU A 67 -17.75 0.35 -8.14
C LEU A 67 -18.08 1.50 -7.18
N GLY A 68 -17.91 2.77 -7.59
CA GLY A 68 -18.33 3.91 -6.79
C GLY A 68 -19.78 3.80 -6.35
N ALA A 69 -20.69 3.42 -7.26
CA ALA A 69 -22.12 3.29 -6.96
C ALA A 69 -22.40 2.21 -5.89
N PHE A 70 -21.59 1.14 -5.81
CA PHE A 70 -21.79 0.10 -4.82
C PHE A 70 -21.50 0.53 -3.37
N LEU A 71 -20.88 1.69 -3.14
CA LEU A 71 -20.80 2.25 -1.77
C LEU A 71 -22.20 2.54 -1.23
N VAL A 72 -23.11 3.00 -2.07
CA VAL A 72 -24.51 3.27 -1.68
C VAL A 72 -25.25 2.01 -1.28
N ASP A 73 -24.87 0.86 -1.85
CA ASP A 73 -25.48 -0.45 -1.51
C ASP A 73 -24.87 -1.10 -0.26
N THR A 74 -23.87 -0.47 0.36
CA THR A 74 -23.28 -1.01 1.60
C THR A 74 -24.12 -0.72 2.83
N ASP A 75 -24.86 0.40 2.85
CA ASP A 75 -25.78 0.78 3.90
C ASP A 75 -26.96 1.59 3.31
N PRO A 76 -28.23 1.34 3.68
CA PRO A 76 -29.39 2.09 3.16
C PRO A 76 -29.33 3.60 3.40
N SER A 77 -28.60 4.03 4.46
CA SER A 77 -28.45 5.45 4.80
C SER A 77 -27.57 6.22 3.81
N PHE A 78 -26.83 5.52 2.94
CA PHE A 78 -26.02 6.13 1.90
C PHE A 78 -26.79 6.46 0.62
N SER A 79 -28.09 6.25 0.58
CA SER A 79 -28.92 6.62 -0.59
C SER A 79 -28.74 8.10 -0.92
N GLY A 80 -28.24 8.40 -2.13
CA GLY A 80 -27.94 9.77 -2.58
C GLY A 80 -26.51 10.26 -2.25
N LEU A 81 -25.67 9.45 -1.57
CA LEU A 81 -24.27 9.79 -1.30
C LEU A 81 -23.51 10.01 -2.64
N PRO A 82 -22.83 11.15 -2.84
CA PRO A 82 -21.91 11.32 -3.95
C PRO A 82 -20.76 10.33 -3.88
N THR A 83 -20.47 9.60 -4.97
CA THR A 83 -19.42 8.60 -4.98
C THR A 83 -18.64 8.59 -6.28
N SER A 84 -17.38 8.17 -6.22
CA SER A 84 -16.52 7.99 -7.39
C SER A 84 -15.56 6.80 -7.23
N ARG A 85 -15.01 6.30 -8.36
CA ARG A 85 -13.94 5.32 -8.38
C ARG A 85 -12.68 5.93 -8.97
N HIS A 86 -11.52 5.57 -8.41
CA HIS A 86 -10.20 6.02 -8.82
C HIS A 86 -9.32 4.83 -9.16
N GLU A 87 -8.50 5.00 -10.20
CA GLU A 87 -7.61 3.96 -10.71
C GLU A 87 -6.21 4.55 -10.94
N ALA A 88 -5.19 3.84 -10.49
CA ALA A 88 -3.77 4.04 -10.77
C ALA A 88 -2.99 2.73 -10.49
N ALA A 89 -3.49 1.62 -11.06
CA ALA A 89 -2.98 0.27 -10.78
C ALA A 89 -2.92 -0.01 -9.26
N CYS A 90 -1.77 -0.50 -8.76
CA CYS A 90 -1.59 -0.78 -7.33
C CYS A 90 -1.66 0.47 -6.42
N ALA A 91 -1.59 1.68 -6.98
CA ALA A 91 -1.72 2.93 -6.24
C ALA A 91 -3.16 3.49 -6.17
N SER A 92 -4.15 2.76 -6.68
CA SER A 92 -5.56 3.22 -6.75
C SER A 92 -6.12 3.67 -5.41
N GLY A 93 -5.83 2.94 -4.32
CA GLY A 93 -6.27 3.32 -2.98
C GLY A 93 -5.65 4.64 -2.51
N SER A 94 -4.38 4.87 -2.82
CA SER A 94 -3.69 6.13 -2.49
C SER A 94 -4.21 7.31 -3.30
N ILE A 95 -4.54 7.11 -4.58
CA ILE A 95 -5.15 8.16 -5.41
C ILE A 95 -6.56 8.49 -4.92
N ALA A 96 -7.34 7.49 -4.45
CA ALA A 96 -8.64 7.74 -3.82
C ALA A 96 -8.50 8.60 -2.54
N ILE A 97 -7.47 8.38 -1.73
CA ILE A 97 -7.14 9.22 -0.55
C ILE A 97 -6.81 10.64 -0.98
N LEU A 98 -5.98 10.83 -2.02
CA LEU A 98 -5.63 12.17 -2.52
C LEU A 98 -6.85 12.91 -3.06
N ALA A 99 -7.75 12.21 -3.79
CA ALA A 99 -8.98 12.80 -4.30
C ALA A 99 -9.91 13.25 -3.15
N ALA A 100 -10.14 12.38 -2.15
CA ALA A 100 -10.92 12.71 -0.97
C ALA A 100 -10.31 13.91 -0.20
N SER A 101 -8.99 13.91 -0.02
CA SER A 101 -8.26 15.02 0.63
C SER A 101 -8.45 16.33 -0.13
N ALA A 102 -8.33 16.33 -1.45
CA ALA A 102 -8.52 17.53 -2.28
C ALA A 102 -9.94 18.11 -2.18
N GLU A 103 -10.98 17.26 -2.08
CA GLU A 103 -12.35 17.72 -1.91
C GLU A 103 -12.59 18.34 -0.52
N ILE A 104 -11.99 17.76 0.53
CA ILE A 104 -12.02 18.35 1.88
C ILE A 104 -11.23 19.68 1.91
N GLU A 105 -10.03 19.73 1.32
CA GLU A 105 -9.22 20.95 1.22
C GLU A 105 -9.96 22.07 0.45
N ALA A 106 -10.73 21.69 -0.57
CA ALA A 106 -11.57 22.62 -1.34
C ALA A 106 -12.84 23.07 -0.58
N GLY A 107 -13.11 22.53 0.61
CA GLY A 107 -14.29 22.84 1.40
C GLY A 107 -15.60 22.33 0.81
N ARG A 108 -15.58 21.32 -0.06
CA ARG A 108 -16.78 20.70 -0.63
C ARG A 108 -17.49 19.81 0.37
N TYR A 109 -16.70 19.06 1.14
CA TYR A 109 -17.15 18.09 2.13
C TYR A 109 -16.30 18.17 3.39
N ASP A 110 -16.89 17.85 4.54
CA ASP A 110 -16.20 17.81 5.83
C ASP A 110 -15.79 16.38 6.23
N LEU A 111 -16.49 15.34 5.73
CA LEU A 111 -16.21 13.93 6.06
C LEU A 111 -16.32 13.04 4.82
N ALA A 112 -15.20 12.45 4.45
CA ALA A 112 -15.07 11.54 3.32
C ALA A 112 -14.79 10.10 3.78
N MET A 113 -15.41 9.13 3.10
CA MET A 113 -15.10 7.70 3.22
C MET A 113 -14.27 7.25 2.01
N VAL A 114 -13.14 6.59 2.24
CA VAL A 114 -12.33 5.95 1.20
C VAL A 114 -12.37 4.44 1.39
N VAL A 115 -12.67 3.69 0.33
CA VAL A 115 -12.67 2.22 0.34
C VAL A 115 -11.75 1.72 -0.77
N GLY A 116 -10.62 1.14 -0.40
CA GLY A 116 -9.79 0.38 -1.34
C GLY A 116 -10.27 -1.06 -1.40
N VAL A 117 -10.41 -1.65 -2.60
CA VAL A 117 -10.92 -3.02 -2.75
C VAL A 117 -10.36 -3.69 -3.99
N GLU A 118 -10.04 -4.99 -3.86
CA GLU A 118 -9.77 -5.86 -5.01
C GLU A 118 -10.18 -7.31 -4.69
N GLN A 119 -10.75 -8.01 -5.68
CA GLN A 119 -11.06 -9.43 -5.59
C GLN A 119 -10.37 -10.16 -6.76
N MET A 120 -9.26 -10.83 -6.48
CA MET A 120 -8.34 -11.35 -7.50
C MET A 120 -8.35 -12.88 -7.60
N LYS A 121 -8.84 -13.59 -6.57
CA LYS A 121 -8.88 -15.06 -6.52
C LYS A 121 -10.07 -15.67 -7.28
N THR A 122 -10.55 -14.97 -8.31
CA THR A 122 -11.70 -15.36 -9.16
C THR A 122 -11.30 -16.15 -10.40
N VAL A 123 -10.01 -16.11 -10.76
CA VAL A 123 -9.43 -16.74 -11.94
C VAL A 123 -8.19 -17.56 -11.55
N ASP A 124 -7.70 -18.39 -12.45
CA ASP A 124 -6.43 -19.09 -12.27
C ASP A 124 -5.23 -18.11 -12.27
N PRO A 125 -4.08 -18.50 -11.70
CA PRO A 125 -2.94 -17.60 -11.54
C PRO A 125 -2.38 -17.03 -12.85
N ALA A 126 -2.36 -17.82 -13.94
CA ALA A 126 -1.83 -17.36 -15.23
C ALA A 126 -2.71 -16.25 -15.83
N LYS A 127 -4.04 -16.45 -15.81
CA LYS A 127 -5.01 -15.44 -16.23
C LYS A 127 -4.99 -14.22 -15.31
N GLY A 128 -4.84 -14.43 -14.01
CA GLY A 128 -4.66 -13.34 -13.05
C GLY A 128 -3.40 -12.51 -13.33
N GLY A 129 -2.31 -13.16 -13.70
CA GLY A 129 -1.07 -12.50 -14.12
C GLY A 129 -1.24 -11.67 -15.40
N ASP A 130 -1.97 -12.20 -16.39
CA ASP A 130 -2.31 -11.46 -17.61
C ASP A 130 -3.16 -10.22 -17.32
N PHE A 131 -4.16 -10.32 -16.45
CA PHE A 131 -4.98 -9.18 -16.00
C PHE A 131 -4.14 -8.12 -15.29
N LEU A 132 -3.22 -8.53 -14.41
CA LEU A 132 -2.27 -7.61 -13.78
C LEU A 132 -1.39 -6.93 -14.84
N GLY A 133 -1.07 -7.60 -15.93
CA GLY A 133 -0.30 -7.05 -17.05
C GLY A 133 -0.86 -5.74 -17.61
N THR A 134 -2.17 -5.50 -17.46
CA THR A 134 -2.81 -4.24 -17.91
C THR A 134 -2.38 -3.01 -17.12
N ALA A 135 -1.66 -3.17 -16.00
CA ALA A 135 -1.03 -2.06 -15.27
C ALA A 135 0.33 -1.60 -15.88
N ALA A 136 0.81 -2.27 -16.92
CA ALA A 136 1.94 -1.87 -17.76
C ALA A 136 1.42 -1.46 -19.15
N TRP A 137 2.29 -1.11 -20.08
CA TRP A 137 1.87 -0.98 -21.48
C TRP A 137 1.63 -2.36 -22.06
N TYR A 138 0.37 -2.85 -21.92
CA TYR A 138 0.01 -4.25 -22.19
C TYR A 138 0.54 -4.78 -23.53
N GLU A 139 0.33 -4.05 -24.63
CA GLU A 139 0.73 -4.47 -25.98
C GLU A 139 2.27 -4.63 -26.15
N ARG A 140 3.04 -3.92 -25.36
CA ARG A 140 4.51 -3.91 -25.46
C ARG A 140 5.23 -4.72 -24.38
N GLU A 141 4.67 -4.75 -23.17
CA GLU A 141 5.39 -5.24 -22.00
C GLU A 141 4.74 -6.48 -21.35
N ALA A 142 3.47 -6.77 -21.65
CA ALA A 142 2.74 -7.84 -20.96
C ALA A 142 2.15 -8.89 -21.90
N LYS A 143 1.69 -8.53 -23.09
CA LYS A 143 0.99 -9.40 -24.02
C LYS A 143 1.78 -10.66 -24.36
N GLY A 144 1.19 -11.83 -24.07
CA GLY A 144 1.83 -13.12 -24.33
C GLY A 144 2.97 -13.48 -23.38
N ILE A 145 3.15 -12.70 -22.31
CA ILE A 145 4.13 -12.96 -21.25
C ILE A 145 3.41 -13.56 -20.04
N GLU A 146 3.78 -14.79 -19.69
CA GLU A 146 3.32 -15.37 -18.44
C GLU A 146 3.95 -14.64 -17.25
N PHE A 147 3.12 -14.19 -16.32
CA PHE A 147 3.53 -13.40 -15.15
C PHE A 147 4.41 -12.17 -15.49
N PRO A 148 3.86 -11.16 -16.21
CA PRO A 148 4.67 -10.02 -16.67
C PRO A 148 5.29 -9.20 -15.53
N PHE A 149 4.60 -9.04 -14.40
CA PHE A 149 5.08 -8.23 -13.28
C PHE A 149 6.31 -8.82 -12.57
N PRO A 150 6.40 -10.12 -12.24
CA PRO A 150 7.65 -10.73 -11.79
C PRO A 150 8.84 -10.43 -12.73
N LYS A 151 8.62 -10.48 -14.05
CA LYS A 151 9.68 -10.15 -15.02
C LYS A 151 10.08 -8.67 -14.99
N LEU A 152 9.11 -7.75 -14.90
CA LEU A 152 9.39 -6.31 -14.83
C LEU A 152 10.14 -5.94 -13.55
N PHE A 153 9.76 -6.51 -12.41
CA PHE A 153 10.46 -6.26 -11.14
C PHE A 153 11.78 -7.04 -11.03
N GLY A 154 11.92 -8.15 -11.73
CA GLY A 154 13.21 -8.79 -11.96
C GLY A 154 14.17 -7.85 -12.71
N ARG A 155 13.71 -7.23 -13.81
CA ARG A 155 14.48 -6.22 -14.55
C ARG A 155 14.81 -4.98 -13.71
N LEU A 156 13.93 -4.57 -12.79
CA LEU A 156 14.22 -3.51 -11.83
C LEU A 156 15.40 -3.88 -10.93
N GLY A 157 15.39 -5.11 -10.40
CA GLY A 157 16.51 -5.65 -9.64
C GLY A 157 17.80 -5.76 -10.48
N ASP A 158 17.69 -6.18 -11.74
CA ASP A 158 18.83 -6.26 -12.67
C ASP A 158 19.43 -4.88 -12.96
N GLU A 159 18.61 -3.84 -13.12
CA GLU A 159 19.10 -2.48 -13.30
C GLU A 159 19.78 -1.93 -12.04
N TYR A 160 19.25 -2.23 -10.87
CA TYR A 160 19.89 -1.87 -9.61
C TYR A 160 21.22 -2.60 -9.44
N ASP A 161 21.25 -3.91 -9.71
CA ASP A 161 22.46 -4.74 -9.64
C ASP A 161 23.57 -4.25 -10.59
N LYS A 162 23.19 -3.91 -11.82
CA LYS A 162 24.09 -3.34 -12.82
C LYS A 162 24.74 -2.04 -12.37
N ARG A 163 24.00 -1.19 -11.64
CA ARG A 163 24.52 0.12 -11.18
C ARG A 163 25.36 0.00 -9.91
N PHE A 164 24.96 -0.85 -8.97
CA PHE A 164 25.42 -0.80 -7.59
C PHE A 164 25.81 -2.16 -7.00
N GLY A 165 25.42 -3.25 -7.64
CA GLY A 165 25.48 -4.59 -7.08
C GLY A 165 24.27 -4.91 -6.19
N LEU A 166 23.79 -6.16 -6.27
CA LEU A 166 22.71 -6.70 -5.48
C LEU A 166 22.98 -8.18 -5.20
N LYS A 167 22.90 -8.59 -3.94
CA LYS A 167 23.04 -9.99 -3.54
C LYS A 167 21.65 -10.59 -3.32
N GLU A 168 21.46 -11.82 -3.80
CA GLU A 168 20.19 -12.56 -3.65
C GLU A 168 19.84 -12.83 -2.18
N GLU A 169 20.86 -12.98 -1.30
CA GLU A 169 20.63 -13.16 0.13
C GLU A 169 19.95 -11.96 0.78
N HIS A 170 20.14 -10.74 0.26
CA HIS A 170 19.45 -9.56 0.79
C HIS A 170 17.95 -9.59 0.45
N LEU A 171 17.58 -10.06 -0.75
CA LEU A 171 16.18 -10.26 -1.13
C LEU A 171 15.53 -11.34 -0.27
N ALA A 172 16.23 -12.45 -0.04
CA ALA A 172 15.77 -13.53 0.82
C ALA A 172 15.57 -13.06 2.28
N HIS A 173 16.46 -12.21 2.79
CA HIS A 173 16.33 -11.60 4.11
C HIS A 173 15.08 -10.73 4.22
N ILE A 174 14.85 -9.82 3.26
CA ILE A 174 13.63 -8.99 3.19
C ILE A 174 12.38 -9.85 3.21
N SER A 175 12.35 -10.91 2.37
CA SER A 175 11.24 -11.86 2.36
C SER A 175 11.00 -12.46 3.76
N ALA A 176 12.04 -12.98 4.39
CA ALA A 176 11.93 -13.60 5.73
C ALA A 176 11.45 -12.61 6.80
N VAL A 177 11.93 -11.36 6.77
CA VAL A 177 11.50 -10.28 7.67
C VAL A 177 10.00 -10.00 7.50
N ASN A 178 9.52 -9.81 6.26
CA ASN A 178 8.11 -9.50 6.00
C ASN A 178 7.17 -10.66 6.38
N TYR A 179 7.54 -11.91 6.10
CA TYR A 179 6.78 -13.07 6.60
C TYR A 179 6.80 -13.17 8.13
N SER A 180 7.92 -12.84 8.79
CA SER A 180 8.00 -12.81 10.26
C SER A 180 7.11 -11.71 10.84
N ASN A 181 7.09 -10.52 10.25
CA ASN A 181 6.22 -9.42 10.66
C ASN A 181 4.75 -9.77 10.49
N ALA A 182 4.38 -10.41 9.38
CA ALA A 182 3.01 -10.85 9.10
C ALA A 182 2.45 -11.80 10.17
N LYS A 183 3.27 -12.63 10.82
CA LYS A 183 2.82 -13.51 11.92
C LYS A 183 2.22 -12.76 13.09
N ARG A 184 2.61 -11.51 13.29
CA ARG A 184 2.14 -10.63 14.38
C ARG A 184 0.86 -9.88 14.02
N ASN A 185 0.50 -9.83 12.72
CA ASN A 185 -0.67 -9.11 12.24
C ASN A 185 -1.85 -10.07 12.04
N PRO A 186 -2.94 -9.95 12.82
CA PRO A 186 -4.08 -10.85 12.76
C PRO A 186 -4.84 -10.80 11.42
N SER A 187 -4.68 -9.74 10.64
CA SER A 187 -5.32 -9.57 9.33
C SER A 187 -4.42 -10.00 8.16
N ALA A 188 -3.17 -10.41 8.44
CA ALA A 188 -2.24 -10.77 7.39
C ALA A 188 -2.56 -12.11 6.73
N GLN A 189 -2.43 -12.17 5.41
CA GLN A 189 -2.69 -13.38 4.61
C GLN A 189 -1.80 -14.54 5.03
N THR A 190 -0.52 -14.29 5.27
CA THR A 190 0.48 -15.32 5.50
C THR A 190 0.81 -15.55 6.97
N ARG A 191 0.03 -15.00 7.91
CA ARG A 191 0.27 -15.09 9.36
C ARG A 191 0.51 -16.50 9.90
N ASN A 192 -0.05 -17.50 9.23
CA ASN A 192 0.11 -18.90 9.60
C ASN A 192 1.15 -19.65 8.73
N TRP A 193 1.83 -18.93 7.84
CA TRP A 193 2.84 -19.54 6.97
C TRP A 193 4.19 -19.55 7.66
N TYR A 194 5.02 -20.53 7.28
CA TYR A 194 6.39 -20.63 7.75
C TYR A 194 7.36 -20.30 6.62
N MET A 195 8.12 -19.22 6.78
CA MET A 195 9.17 -18.80 5.86
C MET A 195 10.42 -18.47 6.68
N THR A 196 11.53 -19.07 6.33
CA THR A 196 12.86 -18.70 6.85
C THR A 196 13.69 -18.10 5.75
N GLU A 197 14.75 -17.44 6.10
CA GLU A 197 15.72 -16.94 5.13
C GLU A 197 16.34 -18.07 4.29
N GLU A 198 16.58 -19.25 4.88
CA GLU A 198 17.05 -20.43 4.16
C GLU A 198 16.06 -20.88 3.08
N HIS A 199 14.74 -20.93 3.40
CA HIS A 199 13.70 -21.23 2.42
C HIS A 199 13.65 -20.17 1.32
N ALA A 200 13.76 -18.88 1.67
CA ALA A 200 13.76 -17.79 0.71
C ALA A 200 15.01 -17.78 -0.18
N ARG A 201 16.15 -18.24 0.32
CA ARG A 201 17.39 -18.43 -0.47
C ARG A 201 17.29 -19.62 -1.42
N SER A 202 16.54 -20.67 -1.08
CA SER A 202 16.46 -21.88 -1.88
C SER A 202 15.89 -21.61 -3.28
N THR A 203 16.30 -22.45 -4.24
CA THR A 203 15.68 -22.50 -5.58
C THR A 203 15.32 -23.95 -5.86
N ASP A 204 14.11 -24.29 -5.51
CA ASP A 204 13.56 -25.64 -5.66
C ASP A 204 12.11 -25.61 -6.17
N LYS A 205 11.42 -26.75 -6.20
CA LYS A 205 10.03 -26.84 -6.67
C LYS A 205 9.01 -26.02 -5.86
N PHE A 206 9.34 -25.64 -4.64
CA PHE A 206 8.47 -24.83 -3.76
C PHE A 206 8.81 -23.34 -3.81
N ASN A 207 10.02 -23.01 -4.26
CA ASN A 207 10.51 -21.63 -4.40
C ASN A 207 11.19 -21.42 -5.75
N SER A 208 10.51 -21.77 -6.82
CA SER A 208 11.04 -21.66 -8.19
C SER A 208 11.14 -20.19 -8.64
N VAL A 209 12.06 -19.93 -9.56
CA VAL A 209 12.14 -18.67 -10.28
C VAL A 209 10.93 -18.54 -11.21
N ILE A 210 10.23 -17.39 -11.14
CA ILE A 210 9.04 -17.11 -11.96
C ILE A 210 9.23 -15.94 -12.92
N GLY A 211 10.27 -15.12 -12.75
CA GLY A 211 10.55 -14.02 -13.66
C GLY A 211 11.93 -13.38 -13.44
N GLY A 212 12.86 -13.58 -14.36
CA GLY A 212 14.23 -13.08 -14.18
C GLY A 212 14.87 -13.63 -12.91
N ARG A 213 15.24 -12.77 -11.95
CA ARG A 213 15.76 -13.17 -10.64
C ARG A 213 14.69 -13.44 -9.58
N ILE A 214 13.43 -13.15 -9.87
CA ILE A 214 12.32 -13.22 -8.90
C ILE A 214 11.89 -14.66 -8.68
N LYS A 215 11.90 -15.09 -7.42
CA LYS A 215 11.38 -16.37 -6.94
C LYS A 215 9.98 -16.19 -6.33
N ILE A 216 9.29 -17.29 -6.07
CA ILE A 216 7.95 -17.26 -5.42
C ILE A 216 8.01 -16.50 -4.09
N SER A 217 9.04 -16.72 -3.27
CA SER A 217 9.22 -16.05 -1.98
C SER A 217 9.45 -14.54 -2.09
N ASP A 218 9.88 -14.06 -3.25
CA ASP A 218 10.10 -12.63 -3.50
C ASP A 218 8.82 -11.88 -3.83
N CYS A 219 7.69 -12.57 -3.99
CA CYS A 219 6.43 -12.01 -4.47
C CYS A 219 5.41 -11.84 -3.37
N SER A 220 4.64 -10.76 -3.44
CA SER A 220 3.36 -10.70 -2.76
C SER A 220 2.40 -11.75 -3.33
N GLN A 221 1.53 -12.27 -2.47
CA GLN A 221 0.56 -13.27 -2.87
C GLN A 221 -0.68 -12.64 -3.52
N VAL A 222 -1.35 -13.38 -4.41
CA VAL A 222 -2.68 -12.99 -4.90
C VAL A 222 -3.64 -12.92 -3.72
N THR A 223 -4.28 -11.78 -3.52
CA THR A 223 -5.09 -11.48 -2.33
C THR A 223 -6.45 -10.92 -2.72
N ASP A 224 -7.50 -11.39 -2.06
CA ASP A 224 -8.79 -10.71 -2.01
C ASP A 224 -8.83 -9.84 -0.76
N GLY A 225 -9.35 -8.62 -0.87
CA GLY A 225 -9.52 -7.80 0.33
C GLY A 225 -10.01 -6.39 0.06
N ALA A 226 -10.43 -5.76 1.16
CA ALA A 226 -10.81 -4.35 1.18
C ALA A 226 -10.31 -3.69 2.47
N ALA A 227 -10.10 -2.38 2.40
CA ALA A 227 -9.83 -1.54 3.55
C ALA A 227 -10.63 -0.24 3.43
N SER A 228 -11.21 0.23 4.52
CA SER A 228 -11.86 1.53 4.61
C SER A 228 -11.03 2.50 5.44
N LEU A 229 -11.18 3.78 5.14
CA LEU A 229 -10.55 4.89 5.84
C LEU A 229 -11.50 6.09 5.85
N PHE A 230 -11.59 6.80 6.97
CA PHE A 230 -12.38 8.02 7.09
C PHE A 230 -11.48 9.23 7.26
N LEU A 231 -11.67 10.22 6.37
CA LEU A 231 -10.91 11.46 6.35
C LEU A 231 -11.83 12.63 6.70
N ALA A 232 -11.34 13.55 7.50
CA ALA A 232 -12.16 14.64 8.01
C ALA A 232 -11.45 16.01 7.89
N SER A 233 -12.25 17.06 7.66
CA SER A 233 -11.83 18.44 7.90
C SER A 233 -11.59 18.66 9.38
N GLU A 234 -10.93 19.77 9.75
CA GLU A 234 -10.76 20.17 11.15
C GLU A 234 -12.10 20.31 11.88
N LYS A 235 -13.12 20.84 11.21
CA LYS A 235 -14.47 21.00 11.75
C LYS A 235 -15.10 19.64 12.10
N ALA A 236 -15.09 18.68 11.18
CA ALA A 236 -15.64 17.35 11.44
C ALA A 236 -14.80 16.58 12.46
N ALA A 237 -13.46 16.71 12.42
CA ALA A 237 -12.56 16.10 13.39
C ALA A 237 -12.76 16.64 14.82
N ALA A 238 -13.01 17.95 14.97
CA ALA A 238 -13.32 18.53 16.26
C ALA A 238 -14.66 18.05 16.83
N ALA A 239 -15.70 17.90 15.98
CA ALA A 239 -16.95 17.31 16.37
C ALA A 239 -16.79 15.83 16.78
N TYR A 240 -16.02 15.07 16.00
CA TYR A 240 -15.66 13.69 16.28
C TYR A 240 -14.91 13.56 17.61
N ALA A 241 -13.88 14.38 17.83
CA ALA A 241 -13.09 14.39 19.06
C ALA A 241 -13.98 14.63 20.29
N LYS A 242 -14.90 15.59 20.20
CA LYS A 242 -15.89 15.87 21.27
C LYS A 242 -16.82 14.66 21.52
N LYS A 243 -17.33 14.02 20.44
CA LYS A 243 -18.19 12.82 20.53
C LYS A 243 -17.44 11.66 21.19
N ARG A 244 -16.16 11.48 20.90
CA ARG A 244 -15.30 10.41 21.43
C ARG A 244 -14.66 10.74 22.79
N GLY A 245 -14.77 11.97 23.30
CA GLY A 245 -14.16 12.38 24.55
C GLY A 245 -12.62 12.45 24.51
N VAL A 246 -12.04 12.69 23.32
CA VAL A 246 -10.59 12.82 23.11
C VAL A 246 -10.22 14.25 22.69
N LYS A 247 -8.93 14.57 22.75
CA LYS A 247 -8.43 15.85 22.27
C LYS A 247 -8.26 15.84 20.75
N LEU A 248 -8.55 16.96 20.08
CA LEU A 248 -8.37 17.07 18.63
C LEU A 248 -6.92 16.79 18.20
N GLU A 249 -5.95 17.26 18.98
CA GLU A 249 -4.52 17.09 18.72
C GLU A 249 -4.05 15.63 18.80
N SER A 250 -4.86 14.74 19.40
CA SER A 250 -4.57 13.32 19.47
C SER A 250 -5.09 12.53 18.24
N ILE A 251 -5.88 13.18 17.37
CA ILE A 251 -6.35 12.55 16.13
C ILE A 251 -5.26 12.69 15.07
N PRO A 252 -4.80 11.56 14.49
CA PRO A 252 -3.77 11.59 13.44
C PRO A 252 -4.21 12.38 12.21
N ARG A 253 -3.22 12.92 11.50
CA ARG A 253 -3.41 13.69 10.26
C ARG A 253 -2.55 13.13 9.14
N LEU A 254 -2.94 13.38 7.92
CA LEU A 254 -2.03 13.35 6.77
C LEU A 254 -1.14 14.60 6.85
N LEU A 255 0.05 14.44 7.43
CA LEU A 255 0.99 15.54 7.63
C LEU A 255 1.65 15.98 6.33
N GLY A 256 1.80 15.06 5.39
CA GLY A 256 2.37 15.33 4.09
C GLY A 256 2.02 14.25 3.09
N TRP A 257 2.08 14.63 1.82
CA TRP A 257 1.84 13.75 0.69
C TRP A 257 2.77 14.11 -0.47
N GLY A 258 3.07 13.13 -1.31
CA GLY A 258 3.77 13.32 -2.57
C GLY A 258 3.19 12.37 -3.62
N HIS A 259 3.09 12.85 -4.86
CA HIS A 259 2.54 12.09 -5.98
C HIS A 259 3.30 12.45 -7.26
N HIS A 260 3.86 11.44 -7.89
CA HIS A 260 4.56 11.58 -9.18
C HIS A 260 4.17 10.43 -10.11
N THR A 261 4.18 10.72 -11.41
CA THR A 261 3.94 9.74 -12.46
C THR A 261 5.12 9.75 -13.44
N ALA A 262 5.75 8.59 -13.58
CA ALA A 262 6.82 8.31 -14.55
C ALA A 262 6.24 7.80 -15.87
N PRO A 263 7.03 7.71 -16.96
CA PRO A 263 6.63 7.02 -18.19
C PRO A 263 6.07 5.62 -17.93
N ILE A 264 5.10 5.16 -18.73
CA ILE A 264 4.47 3.84 -18.51
C ILE A 264 5.45 2.70 -18.80
N GLU A 265 6.24 2.80 -19.86
CA GLU A 265 7.22 1.78 -20.25
C GLU A 265 8.41 1.71 -19.28
N PHE A 266 8.81 0.51 -18.91
CA PHE A 266 9.98 0.29 -18.04
C PHE A 266 11.27 0.81 -18.67
N ASP A 267 11.51 0.55 -19.95
CA ASP A 267 12.72 1.01 -20.64
C ASP A 267 12.82 2.54 -20.71
N ALA A 268 11.71 3.23 -20.88
CA ALA A 268 11.66 4.69 -20.84
C ALA A 268 12.06 5.24 -19.46
N LYS A 269 11.59 4.59 -18.36
CA LYS A 269 11.99 4.95 -16.99
C LYS A 269 13.49 4.78 -16.76
N VAL A 270 14.05 3.65 -17.22
CA VAL A 270 15.48 3.35 -17.10
C VAL A 270 16.32 4.35 -17.91
N ALA A 271 15.87 4.69 -19.12
CA ALA A 271 16.54 5.68 -19.96
C ALA A 271 16.54 7.08 -19.31
N GLU A 272 15.40 7.49 -18.74
CA GLU A 272 15.27 8.78 -18.04
C GLU A 272 16.15 8.84 -16.78
N SER A 273 16.29 7.73 -16.06
CA SER A 273 17.09 7.66 -14.83
C SER A 273 18.57 7.34 -15.02
N LYS A 274 19.06 7.26 -16.26
CA LYS A 274 20.42 6.80 -16.60
C LYS A 274 21.54 7.52 -15.82
N ASP A 275 21.43 8.84 -15.70
CA ASP A 275 22.42 9.68 -15.02
C ASP A 275 21.95 10.12 -13.61
N ASN A 276 20.85 9.55 -13.12
CA ASN A 276 20.31 9.82 -11.79
C ASN A 276 20.87 8.80 -10.79
N PRO A 277 21.23 9.20 -9.57
CA PRO A 277 21.67 8.26 -8.53
C PRO A 277 20.59 7.27 -8.10
N TYR A 278 19.31 7.56 -8.34
CA TYR A 278 18.19 6.70 -8.02
C TYR A 278 17.63 6.02 -9.28
N VAL A 279 17.32 4.72 -9.19
CA VAL A 279 16.75 3.97 -10.32
C VAL A 279 15.34 4.48 -10.67
N LEU A 280 14.54 4.85 -9.66
CA LEU A 280 13.21 5.45 -9.83
C LEU A 280 13.16 6.87 -9.24
N PRO A 281 13.67 7.90 -9.95
CA PRO A 281 13.78 9.26 -9.44
C PRO A 281 12.43 9.88 -9.08
N HIS A 282 11.35 9.55 -9.79
CA HIS A 282 10.00 10.01 -9.47
C HIS A 282 9.47 9.43 -8.17
N THR A 283 9.81 8.18 -7.85
CA THR A 283 9.51 7.57 -6.55
C THR A 283 10.23 8.31 -5.42
N ARG A 284 11.53 8.58 -5.62
CA ARG A 284 12.30 9.39 -4.67
C ARG A 284 11.68 10.77 -4.48
N GLN A 285 11.26 11.44 -5.56
CA GLN A 285 10.67 12.78 -5.48
C GLN A 285 9.32 12.77 -4.73
N ALA A 286 8.48 11.74 -4.94
CA ALA A 286 7.22 11.60 -4.19
C ALA A 286 7.49 11.50 -2.67
N ILE A 287 8.51 10.74 -2.26
CA ILE A 287 8.91 10.65 -0.84
C ILE A 287 9.38 12.01 -0.31
N LEU A 288 10.24 12.71 -1.06
CA LEU A 288 10.75 14.02 -0.66
C LEU A 288 9.65 15.07 -0.52
N ASP A 289 8.68 15.05 -1.43
CA ASP A 289 7.53 15.96 -1.37
C ASP A 289 6.65 15.69 -0.16
N ALA A 290 6.42 14.42 0.19
CA ALA A 290 5.69 14.04 1.39
C ALA A 290 6.43 14.52 2.65
N PHE A 291 7.74 14.30 2.73
CA PHE A 291 8.57 14.75 3.86
C PHE A 291 8.58 16.29 3.98
N LYS A 292 8.77 16.98 2.87
CA LYS A 292 8.76 18.46 2.85
C LYS A 292 7.44 19.03 3.37
N ARG A 293 6.29 18.48 2.92
CA ARG A 293 4.97 18.92 3.37
C ARG A 293 4.72 18.60 4.84
N ALA A 294 5.25 17.46 5.32
CA ALA A 294 5.15 17.05 6.72
C ALA A 294 6.13 17.80 7.67
N GLY A 295 7.02 18.64 7.14
CA GLY A 295 8.07 19.25 7.92
C GLY A 295 9.08 18.25 8.47
N VAL A 296 9.29 17.14 7.77
CA VAL A 296 10.26 16.09 8.09
C VAL A 296 11.54 16.35 7.28
N ALA A 297 12.66 16.53 7.96
CA ALA A 297 13.93 16.88 7.32
C ALA A 297 14.53 15.70 6.52
N ASP A 298 14.42 14.51 7.09
CA ASP A 298 14.93 13.27 6.51
C ASP A 298 14.13 12.07 7.05
N VAL A 299 14.48 10.86 6.62
CA VAL A 299 13.78 9.63 7.00
C VAL A 299 13.80 9.35 8.52
N TRP A 300 14.79 9.85 9.26
CA TRP A 300 14.88 9.66 10.70
C TRP A 300 13.85 10.47 11.50
N GLY A 301 13.11 11.35 10.83
CA GLY A 301 11.96 12.06 11.40
C GLY A 301 10.67 11.24 11.47
N VAL A 302 10.67 9.99 10.98
CA VAL A 302 9.59 9.00 11.14
C VAL A 302 10.09 7.80 11.94
N GLN A 303 9.21 6.94 12.46
CA GLN A 303 9.59 5.79 13.30
C GLN A 303 9.44 4.45 12.61
N ALA A 304 8.71 4.38 11.49
CA ALA A 304 8.62 3.20 10.65
C ALA A 304 8.14 3.59 9.24
N ILE A 305 8.25 2.65 8.32
CA ILE A 305 7.86 2.80 6.93
C ILE A 305 6.99 1.62 6.53
N GLU A 306 5.80 1.89 5.96
CA GLU A 306 5.02 0.92 5.20
C GLU A 306 5.28 1.16 3.71
N THR A 307 6.16 0.37 3.10
CA THR A 307 6.55 0.54 1.69
C THR A 307 5.88 -0.47 0.78
N HIS A 308 5.98 -0.23 -0.51
CA HIS A 308 5.42 -1.10 -1.55
C HIS A 308 6.39 -2.24 -1.90
N ASP A 309 6.25 -3.35 -1.23
CA ASP A 309 7.01 -4.58 -1.43
C ASP A 309 6.20 -5.63 -2.21
N CYS A 310 5.60 -5.24 -3.34
CA CYS A 310 4.97 -6.26 -4.20
C CYS A 310 5.98 -7.32 -4.65
N PHE A 311 7.28 -6.94 -4.66
CA PHE A 311 8.44 -7.81 -4.82
C PHE A 311 9.56 -7.32 -3.89
N THR A 312 10.44 -8.23 -3.46
CA THR A 312 11.58 -7.89 -2.60
C THR A 312 12.51 -6.85 -3.22
N THR A 313 12.66 -6.83 -4.55
CA THR A 313 13.45 -5.84 -5.29
C THR A 313 12.91 -4.42 -5.11
N SER A 314 11.59 -4.23 -5.01
CA SER A 314 11.02 -2.90 -4.77
C SER A 314 11.27 -2.40 -3.35
N GLU A 315 11.22 -3.27 -2.34
CA GLU A 315 11.59 -2.88 -0.98
C GLU A 315 13.09 -2.61 -0.86
N TYR A 316 13.92 -3.47 -1.43
CA TYR A 316 15.37 -3.26 -1.43
C TYR A 316 15.75 -1.88 -2.00
N MET A 317 15.12 -1.49 -3.10
CA MET A 317 15.30 -0.18 -3.69
C MET A 317 14.69 0.94 -2.82
N ALA A 318 13.54 0.71 -2.18
CA ALA A 318 12.90 1.71 -1.33
C ALA A 318 13.80 2.16 -0.16
N ILE A 319 14.69 1.29 0.34
CA ILE A 319 15.64 1.59 1.43
C ILE A 319 16.45 2.85 1.12
N ASP A 320 17.12 2.90 -0.03
CA ASP A 320 17.90 4.07 -0.41
C ASP A 320 17.03 5.21 -0.94
N HIS A 321 15.89 4.90 -1.59
CA HIS A 321 14.95 5.92 -2.05
C HIS A 321 14.29 6.68 -0.90
N PHE A 322 14.09 6.09 0.27
CA PHE A 322 13.72 6.82 1.50
C PHE A 322 14.90 7.59 2.10
N GLY A 323 16.13 7.20 1.78
CA GLY A 323 17.35 7.81 2.30
C GLY A 323 17.81 7.20 3.63
N LEU A 324 17.47 5.93 3.92
CA LEU A 324 18.06 5.20 5.04
C LEU A 324 19.56 5.01 4.81
N THR A 325 19.93 4.84 3.56
CA THR A 325 21.31 4.72 3.10
C THR A 325 21.57 5.67 1.94
N LYS A 326 22.80 5.81 1.53
CA LYS A 326 23.13 6.47 0.26
C LYS A 326 22.63 5.62 -0.92
N PRO A 327 22.42 6.24 -2.10
CA PRO A 327 22.09 5.49 -3.31
C PRO A 327 23.04 4.33 -3.56
N GLY A 328 22.51 3.15 -3.84
CA GLY A 328 23.28 1.93 -4.07
C GLY A 328 23.79 1.21 -2.83
N GLU A 329 23.50 1.72 -1.63
CA GLU A 329 23.98 1.14 -0.38
C GLU A 329 22.87 0.45 0.46
N SER A 330 21.74 0.09 -0.14
CA SER A 330 20.60 -0.56 0.56
C SER A 330 21.01 -1.78 1.38
N TRP A 331 22.03 -2.51 0.92
CA TRP A 331 22.60 -3.67 1.57
C TRP A 331 23.01 -3.39 3.03
N LYS A 332 23.48 -2.18 3.35
CA LYS A 332 23.91 -1.82 4.72
C LYS A 332 22.76 -1.93 5.72
N ALA A 333 21.60 -1.40 5.38
CA ALA A 333 20.43 -1.45 6.26
C ALA A 333 19.83 -2.85 6.38
N VAL A 334 20.06 -3.72 5.39
CA VAL A 334 19.69 -5.14 5.44
C VAL A 334 20.68 -5.93 6.34
N GLU A 335 21.99 -5.75 6.14
CA GLU A 335 23.02 -6.50 6.87
C GLU A 335 23.15 -6.09 8.33
N ASP A 336 22.85 -4.84 8.70
CA ASP A 336 22.95 -4.33 10.07
C ASP A 336 21.63 -4.43 10.87
N GLY A 337 20.57 -4.99 10.29
CA GLY A 337 19.27 -5.16 10.94
C GLY A 337 18.47 -3.87 11.12
N THR A 338 18.85 -2.79 10.45
CA THR A 338 18.13 -1.49 10.55
C THR A 338 16.66 -1.63 10.20
N ILE A 339 16.31 -2.45 9.19
CA ILE A 339 14.95 -2.62 8.67
C ILE A 339 14.06 -3.57 9.48
N GLU A 340 14.62 -4.32 10.41
CA GLU A 340 13.89 -5.32 11.20
C GLU A 340 12.94 -4.66 12.21
N MET A 341 11.97 -5.42 12.73
CA MET A 341 10.97 -4.94 13.69
C MET A 341 11.58 -4.31 14.95
N GLY A 342 12.77 -4.77 15.40
CA GLY A 342 13.52 -4.21 16.51
C GLY A 342 14.64 -3.27 16.08
N GLY A 343 14.77 -3.01 14.79
CA GLY A 343 15.81 -2.16 14.21
C GLY A 343 15.54 -0.68 14.38
N LYS A 344 16.46 0.14 13.85
CA LYS A 344 16.36 1.62 13.96
C LYS A 344 15.25 2.21 13.12
N MET A 345 14.86 1.53 12.02
CA MET A 345 13.80 1.95 11.12
C MET A 345 13.06 0.70 10.60
N PRO A 346 12.10 0.19 11.36
CA PRO A 346 11.30 -0.94 10.90
C PRO A 346 10.62 -0.64 9.56
N ILE A 347 10.82 -1.53 8.58
CA ILE A 347 10.12 -1.49 7.31
C ILE A 347 9.05 -2.58 7.32
N ASN A 348 7.85 -2.22 6.84
CA ASN A 348 6.71 -3.12 6.75
C ASN A 348 6.42 -3.88 8.07
N PRO A 349 6.27 -3.18 9.21
CA PRO A 349 5.90 -3.83 10.47
C PRO A 349 4.59 -4.62 10.37
N SER A 350 3.68 -4.24 9.47
CA SER A 350 2.43 -4.98 9.18
C SER A 350 2.65 -6.33 8.47
N GLY A 351 3.84 -6.60 7.95
CA GLY A 351 4.18 -7.70 7.05
C GLY A 351 4.27 -7.27 5.58
N GLY A 352 4.04 -6.00 5.28
CA GLY A 352 4.11 -5.46 3.92
C GLY A 352 3.07 -6.08 2.97
N LEU A 353 3.36 -6.05 1.69
CA LEU A 353 2.53 -6.69 0.66
C LEU A 353 2.86 -8.19 0.56
N ILE A 354 4.13 -8.55 0.74
CA ILE A 354 4.60 -9.94 0.71
C ILE A 354 3.92 -10.76 1.80
N GLY A 355 3.91 -10.27 3.03
CA GLY A 355 3.40 -11.00 4.17
C GLY A 355 1.94 -10.69 4.50
N CYS A 356 1.55 -9.42 4.59
CA CYS A 356 0.16 -9.05 4.91
C CYS A 356 -0.79 -9.35 3.76
N GLY A 357 -0.35 -9.15 2.51
CA GLY A 357 -1.16 -9.36 1.32
C GLY A 357 -1.31 -8.10 0.46
N HIS A 358 -1.68 -8.31 -0.81
CA HIS A 358 -1.74 -7.26 -1.82
C HIS A 358 -3.03 -7.30 -2.63
N PRO A 359 -4.22 -7.02 -2.04
CA PRO A 359 -5.38 -6.68 -2.84
C PRO A 359 -5.08 -5.32 -3.48
N VAL A 360 -4.86 -5.33 -4.80
CA VAL A 360 -4.18 -4.23 -5.52
C VAL A 360 -4.80 -2.87 -5.23
N GLY A 361 -6.11 -2.72 -5.39
CA GLY A 361 -6.82 -1.46 -5.13
C GLY A 361 -6.95 -1.09 -3.65
N ALA A 362 -6.79 -2.06 -2.73
CA ALA A 362 -6.90 -1.81 -1.28
C ALA A 362 -5.58 -1.37 -0.64
N THR A 363 -4.44 -1.66 -1.27
CA THR A 363 -3.12 -1.54 -0.64
C THR A 363 -2.82 -0.14 -0.11
N GLY A 364 -3.04 0.92 -0.90
CA GLY A 364 -2.76 2.28 -0.45
C GLY A 364 -3.64 2.71 0.73
N THR A 365 -4.91 2.31 0.74
CA THR A 365 -5.83 2.56 1.86
C THR A 365 -5.39 1.82 3.11
N ARG A 366 -5.00 0.52 2.96
CA ARG A 366 -4.49 -0.31 4.06
C ARG A 366 -3.20 0.27 4.65
N GLN A 367 -2.23 0.71 3.84
CA GLN A 367 -0.97 1.29 4.34
C GLN A 367 -1.22 2.54 5.20
N VAL A 368 -2.11 3.43 4.78
CA VAL A 368 -2.47 4.62 5.58
C VAL A 368 -3.23 4.22 6.85
N LEU A 369 -4.08 3.18 6.79
CA LEU A 369 -4.75 2.63 7.97
C LEU A 369 -3.75 2.00 8.95
N ASP A 370 -2.74 1.27 8.48
CA ASP A 370 -1.68 0.75 9.35
C ASP A 370 -0.84 1.88 9.97
N ALA A 371 -0.51 2.90 9.19
CA ALA A 371 0.15 4.09 9.72
C ALA A 371 -0.69 4.77 10.82
N TYR A 372 -2.02 4.90 10.63
CA TYR A 372 -2.95 5.38 11.66
C TYR A 372 -2.90 4.48 12.91
N LYS A 373 -3.00 3.17 12.75
CA LYS A 373 -2.96 2.22 13.88
C LYS A 373 -1.63 2.31 14.65
N GLN A 374 -0.50 2.45 13.95
CA GLN A 374 0.82 2.61 14.56
C GLN A 374 0.90 3.86 15.44
N VAL A 375 0.45 5.02 14.94
CA VAL A 375 0.56 6.28 15.69
C VAL A 375 -0.49 6.40 16.80
N THR A 376 -1.52 5.55 16.79
CA THR A 376 -2.55 5.49 17.84
C THR A 376 -2.38 4.30 18.80
N GLY A 377 -1.33 3.48 18.65
CA GLY A 377 -1.06 2.34 19.51
C GLY A 377 -2.02 1.16 19.34
N GLN A 378 -2.59 0.97 18.15
CA GLN A 378 -3.62 -0.03 17.86
C GLN A 378 -3.11 -1.26 17.09
N CYS A 379 -1.79 -1.42 16.94
CA CYS A 379 -1.21 -2.50 16.16
C CYS A 379 -0.98 -3.81 16.94
N GLY A 380 -1.20 -3.83 18.27
CA GLY A 380 -0.97 -5.05 19.07
C GLY A 380 0.47 -5.55 18.91
N ASP A 381 0.65 -6.81 18.50
CA ASP A 381 1.95 -7.46 18.46
C ASP A 381 2.91 -6.92 17.36
N TYR A 382 2.39 -6.16 16.37
CA TYR A 382 3.23 -5.49 15.36
C TYR A 382 3.38 -3.99 15.61
N GLN A 383 3.11 -3.54 16.85
CA GLN A 383 3.26 -2.14 17.25
C GLN A 383 4.75 -1.76 17.30
N VAL A 384 5.10 -0.69 16.60
CA VAL A 384 6.41 -0.02 16.74
C VAL A 384 6.38 0.89 17.96
N GLU A 385 7.30 0.69 18.88
CA GLU A 385 7.36 1.47 20.12
C GLU A 385 7.62 2.94 19.83
N GLY A 386 6.85 3.83 20.48
CA GLY A 386 7.01 5.28 20.36
C GLY A 386 6.65 5.85 18.99
N ALA A 387 5.93 5.11 18.15
CA ALA A 387 5.49 5.57 16.83
C ALA A 387 4.62 6.82 16.92
N LYS A 388 5.08 7.93 16.35
CA LYS A 388 4.38 9.22 16.26
C LYS A 388 4.18 9.69 14.83
N ARG A 389 5.04 9.25 13.92
CA ARG A 389 4.98 9.54 12.49
C ARG A 389 5.37 8.30 11.72
N ILE A 390 4.58 7.91 10.76
CA ILE A 390 4.84 6.78 9.87
C ILE A 390 4.82 7.29 8.44
N ALA A 391 5.82 6.88 7.65
CA ALA A 391 5.83 7.13 6.22
C ALA A 391 5.22 5.94 5.47
N THR A 392 4.51 6.21 4.40
CA THR A 392 4.02 5.16 3.48
C THR A 392 4.49 5.43 2.06
N LEU A 393 4.67 4.37 1.29
CA LEU A 393 4.92 4.44 -0.14
C LEU A 393 4.06 3.40 -0.85
N ASN A 394 3.25 3.85 -1.80
CA ASN A 394 2.45 2.99 -2.66
C ASN A 394 2.83 3.23 -4.12
N ILE A 395 3.11 2.16 -4.85
CA ILE A 395 3.56 2.21 -6.24
C ILE A 395 2.53 1.52 -7.13
N GLY A 396 2.14 2.16 -8.23
CA GLY A 396 1.30 1.61 -9.28
C GLY A 396 2.10 1.28 -10.53
N GLY A 397 1.82 0.11 -11.14
CA GLY A 397 2.58 -0.39 -12.28
C GLY A 397 4.04 -0.70 -11.93
N SER A 398 4.91 -0.68 -12.89
CA SER A 398 6.36 -0.95 -12.71
C SER A 398 7.14 0.31 -12.25
N GLY A 399 6.66 1.01 -11.21
CA GLY A 399 7.21 2.30 -10.77
C GLY A 399 6.63 3.49 -11.53
N THR A 400 5.45 3.34 -12.13
CA THR A 400 4.80 4.39 -12.94
C THR A 400 4.18 5.45 -12.05
N THR A 401 3.24 5.08 -11.19
CA THR A 401 2.63 6.00 -10.23
C THR A 401 3.24 5.78 -8.85
N SER A 402 3.76 6.81 -8.23
CA SER A 402 4.29 6.76 -6.88
C SER A 402 3.55 7.75 -5.99
N VAL A 403 2.98 7.25 -4.89
CA VAL A 403 2.31 8.06 -3.88
C VAL A 403 2.91 7.77 -2.51
N ALA A 404 3.34 8.81 -1.82
CA ALA A 404 3.85 8.73 -0.46
C ALA A 404 3.02 9.59 0.48
N PHE A 405 2.83 9.13 1.72
CA PHE A 405 2.21 9.90 2.80
C PHE A 405 3.10 9.88 4.04
N VAL A 406 2.93 10.90 4.87
CA VAL A 406 3.37 10.90 6.27
C VAL A 406 2.13 11.07 7.14
N VAL A 407 1.87 10.10 8.00
CA VAL A 407 0.76 10.09 8.96
C VAL A 407 1.30 10.30 10.35
N GLY A 408 0.66 11.17 11.14
CA GLY A 408 1.10 11.43 12.51
C GLY A 408 0.18 12.39 13.26
N CYS A 409 0.50 12.59 14.55
CA CYS A 409 -0.16 13.57 15.42
C CYS A 409 0.68 14.84 15.56
#